data_ee726c1a49e9d061a3e7d02e08319a7b
#
_entry.id   ee726c1a49e9d061a3e7d02e08319a7b
#
_cell.length_a   1.000
_cell.length_b   1.000
_cell.length_c   1.000
_cell.angle_alpha   90.00
_cell.angle_beta   90.00
_cell.angle_gamma   90.00
#
_symmetry.space_group_name_H-M   'P 1'
#
loop_
_entity.id
_entity.type
_entity.pdbx_description
1 polymer ?
#
loop_
_entity_poly.entity_id
_entity_poly.type
_entity_poly.pdbx_seq_one_letter_code
_entity_poly.pdbx_strand_id
1 'polypeptide(L)'
;MKNQSSRRDFLKVSIAAGAAPWVALGGGAGASWAAPLPGAGHIKKAVLISMLPKEMSYTDRFKLAREVGFEAVEAQTITDQHEAEELKKGADEAKIRIHSVMNMAHWANPLSSSDPAVVEKSLEGMRTSLHNAKLWGAETVLLVPAVVNPQTSYREAWTRSQEQIKKLLPLAEELKVIIAVEEVWNKFLLSPLEMRRYVDEFQSPWVKSYFDVGNVVLYGYPQDWIRTLGKRIAKVHLKDFKRSEDGYRWVNLGEGDIDWPEVRKAFADVGYTGYATTELPGGDEAYLRDVSQRVDRLVLGK
;
A
#
# COMPACT_ATOMS: atom_id res chain seq x y z
N MET A 1 36.46 45.35 5.12
CA MET A 1 36.75 44.08 5.84
C MET A 1 35.40 43.48 6.24
N LYS A 2 34.95 42.45 5.56
CA LYS A 2 33.67 41.75 5.84
C LYS A 2 33.95 40.52 6.67
N ASN A 3 33.45 40.53 7.93
CA ASN A 3 33.49 39.37 8.80
C ASN A 3 32.42 38.35 8.33
N GLN A 4 32.86 37.24 7.81
CA GLN A 4 31.99 36.07 7.56
C GLN A 4 32.05 35.19 8.81
N SER A 5 30.97 35.17 9.59
CA SER A 5 30.84 34.18 10.67
C SER A 5 30.51 32.79 10.03
N SER A 6 31.29 31.82 10.41
CA SER A 6 31.24 30.45 9.94
C SER A 6 30.08 29.68 10.59
N ARG A 7 29.41 28.79 9.87
CA ARG A 7 28.37 27.88 10.36
C ARG A 7 28.83 26.99 11.56
N ARG A 8 30.12 26.95 11.85
CA ARG A 8 30.68 26.21 13.01
C ARG A 8 30.53 26.95 14.34
N ASP A 9 30.29 28.26 14.35
CA ASP A 9 30.20 29.04 15.59
C ASP A 9 28.80 29.03 16.20
N PHE A 10 27.77 28.64 15.44
CA PHE A 10 26.39 28.52 15.92
C PHE A 10 26.14 27.30 16.82
N LEU A 11 27.02 26.29 16.78
CA LEU A 11 26.84 25.03 17.53
C LEU A 11 27.55 25.02 18.92
N LYS A 12 28.17 26.14 19.34
CA LYS A 12 28.97 26.18 20.61
C LYS A 12 28.29 26.89 21.79
N VAL A 13 27.04 27.34 21.67
CA VAL A 13 26.39 28.18 22.73
C VAL A 13 25.24 27.45 23.45
N SER A 14 25.19 26.15 23.51
CA SER A 14 24.09 25.47 24.21
C SER A 14 24.55 24.24 25.02
N ILE A 15 25.61 24.36 25.79
CA ILE A 15 25.94 23.37 26.84
C ILE A 15 26.47 24.11 28.07
N ALA A 16 25.61 24.56 28.95
CA ALA A 16 25.89 24.78 30.36
C ALA A 16 24.58 25.01 31.13
N ALA A 17 24.03 24.00 31.75
CA ALA A 17 23.39 24.02 33.07
C ALA A 17 22.62 22.70 33.35
N GLY A 18 23.00 22.04 34.47
CA GLY A 18 22.09 21.13 35.14
C GLY A 18 22.48 19.65 35.20
N ALA A 19 23.56 19.31 35.89
CA ALA A 19 23.79 17.97 36.39
C ALA A 19 22.95 17.72 37.66
N ALA A 20 21.98 16.83 37.61
CA ALA A 20 21.39 16.20 38.79
C ALA A 20 21.62 14.68 38.71
N PRO A 21 21.94 13.99 39.79
CA PRO A 21 22.32 12.58 39.76
C PRO A 21 21.10 11.68 39.61
N TRP A 22 21.10 10.84 38.57
CA TRP A 22 20.14 9.75 38.44
C TRP A 22 20.63 8.55 39.24
N VAL A 23 19.86 8.17 40.25
CA VAL A 23 20.00 6.90 40.95
C VAL A 23 19.64 5.77 40.04
N ALA A 24 20.59 4.89 39.74
CA ALA A 24 20.38 3.66 39.01
C ALA A 24 19.60 2.67 39.88
N LEU A 25 18.33 2.49 39.65
CA LEU A 25 17.60 1.32 40.10
C LEU A 25 17.68 0.27 38.99
N GLY A 26 18.46 -0.77 39.22
CA GLY A 26 18.53 -1.96 38.39
C GLY A 26 17.19 -2.69 38.41
N GLY A 27 16.54 -2.78 37.24
CA GLY A 27 15.39 -3.63 37.00
C GLY A 27 15.53 -4.19 35.60
N GLY A 28 15.83 -5.48 35.51
CA GLY A 28 15.86 -6.21 34.22
C GLY A 28 14.52 -6.13 33.51
N ALA A 29 14.45 -5.34 32.46
CA ALA A 29 13.31 -5.31 31.57
C ALA A 29 13.42 -6.53 30.63
N GLY A 30 12.84 -7.64 31.03
CA GLY A 30 12.42 -8.70 30.10
C GLY A 30 11.49 -8.06 29.10
N ALA A 31 11.80 -8.15 27.79
CA ALA A 31 10.88 -7.77 26.73
C ALA A 31 9.61 -8.59 26.86
N SER A 32 8.60 -8.03 27.51
CA SER A 32 7.26 -8.60 27.55
C SER A 32 6.66 -8.41 26.16
N TRP A 33 6.67 -9.47 25.39
CA TRP A 33 5.85 -9.60 24.20
C TRP A 33 4.39 -9.56 24.65
N ALA A 34 3.76 -8.41 24.55
CA ALA A 34 2.33 -8.30 24.82
C ALA A 34 1.59 -9.26 23.87
N ALA A 35 0.98 -10.28 24.44
CA ALA A 35 0.10 -11.16 23.69
C ALA A 35 -1.02 -10.32 23.04
N PRO A 36 -1.47 -10.66 21.82
CA PRO A 36 -2.60 -9.97 21.19
C PRO A 36 -3.81 -10.02 22.13
N LEU A 37 -4.50 -8.89 22.27
CA LEU A 37 -5.75 -8.84 23.05
C LEU A 37 -6.75 -9.85 22.43
N PRO A 38 -7.44 -10.68 23.24
CA PRO A 38 -8.45 -11.61 22.75
C PRO A 38 -9.58 -10.85 22.04
N GLY A 39 -9.79 -11.13 20.74
CA GLY A 39 -10.87 -10.53 19.93
C GLY A 39 -10.42 -9.45 18.92
N ALA A 40 -9.17 -9.02 18.89
CA ALA A 40 -8.66 -8.21 17.80
C ALA A 40 -8.43 -9.10 16.56
N GLY A 41 -9.12 -8.83 15.44
CA GLY A 41 -8.85 -9.48 14.16
C GLY A 41 -7.37 -9.32 13.80
N HIS A 42 -6.79 -10.31 13.11
CA HIS A 42 -5.41 -10.24 12.65
C HIS A 42 -5.33 -9.70 11.22
N ILE A 43 -4.19 -9.11 10.86
CA ILE A 43 -3.89 -8.77 9.47
C ILE A 43 -3.85 -10.07 8.65
N LYS A 44 -4.53 -10.06 7.49
CA LYS A 44 -4.61 -11.21 6.59
C LYS A 44 -3.58 -11.06 5.48
N LYS A 45 -2.81 -12.11 5.22
CA LYS A 45 -1.81 -12.08 4.15
C LYS A 45 -2.41 -12.40 2.79
N ALA A 46 -2.08 -11.58 1.81
CA ALA A 46 -2.52 -11.77 0.42
C ALA A 46 -1.34 -11.66 -0.55
N VAL A 47 -1.54 -12.10 -1.77
CA VAL A 47 -0.56 -12.07 -2.85
C VAL A 47 -1.15 -11.39 -4.08
N LEU A 48 -0.35 -10.56 -4.76
CA LEU A 48 -0.73 -10.01 -6.06
C LEU A 48 -0.68 -11.13 -7.12
N ILE A 49 -1.72 -11.24 -7.92
CA ILE A 49 -1.89 -12.32 -8.92
C ILE A 49 -0.72 -12.41 -9.91
N SER A 50 -0.04 -11.29 -10.20
CA SER A 50 1.13 -11.28 -11.10
C SER A 50 2.35 -11.99 -10.53
N MET A 51 2.41 -12.25 -9.22
CA MET A 51 3.47 -13.03 -8.59
C MET A 51 3.30 -14.55 -8.81
N LEU A 52 2.08 -14.99 -9.13
CA LEU A 52 1.77 -16.41 -9.36
C LEU A 52 2.15 -16.82 -10.79
N PRO A 53 2.57 -18.09 -11.01
CA PRO A 53 2.99 -18.59 -12.33
C PRO A 53 1.91 -18.42 -13.40
N LYS A 54 2.21 -17.68 -14.45
CA LYS A 54 1.21 -17.27 -15.46
C LYS A 54 0.78 -18.40 -16.40
N GLU A 55 1.62 -19.42 -16.53
CA GLU A 55 1.38 -20.62 -17.35
C GLU A 55 0.36 -21.57 -16.76
N MET A 56 0.05 -21.45 -15.47
CA MET A 56 -0.96 -22.24 -14.80
C MET A 56 -2.37 -21.69 -15.03
N SER A 57 -3.38 -22.55 -14.96
CA SER A 57 -4.79 -22.11 -14.94
C SER A 57 -5.08 -21.21 -13.71
N TYR A 58 -6.13 -20.40 -13.75
CA TYR A 58 -6.53 -19.61 -12.58
C TYR A 58 -6.78 -20.49 -11.35
N THR A 59 -7.45 -21.62 -11.52
CA THR A 59 -7.71 -22.57 -10.44
C THR A 59 -6.41 -23.07 -9.79
N ASP A 60 -5.41 -23.46 -10.59
CA ASP A 60 -4.16 -23.99 -10.06
C ASP A 60 -3.29 -22.90 -9.43
N ARG A 61 -3.24 -21.70 -10.03
CA ARG A 61 -2.60 -20.52 -9.42
C ARG A 61 -3.17 -20.22 -8.04
N PHE A 62 -4.47 -20.27 -7.90
CA PHE A 62 -5.15 -19.95 -6.66
C PHE A 62 -5.03 -21.07 -5.61
N LYS A 63 -5.01 -22.34 -6.03
CA LYS A 63 -4.66 -23.45 -5.14
C LYS A 63 -3.24 -23.31 -4.61
N LEU A 64 -2.29 -23.02 -5.50
CA LEU A 64 -0.89 -22.77 -5.12
C LEU A 64 -0.78 -21.63 -4.10
N ALA A 65 -1.43 -20.48 -4.36
CA ALA A 65 -1.42 -19.36 -3.42
C ALA A 65 -1.90 -19.77 -2.02
N ARG A 66 -2.96 -20.56 -1.94
CA ARG A 66 -3.48 -21.08 -0.67
C ARG A 66 -2.55 -22.09 -0.02
N GLU A 67 -1.96 -23.01 -0.78
CA GLU A 67 -1.05 -24.05 -0.30
C GLU A 67 0.25 -23.48 0.28
N VAL A 68 0.76 -22.39 -0.29
CA VAL A 68 1.93 -21.69 0.26
C VAL A 68 1.56 -20.75 1.42
N GLY A 69 0.25 -20.65 1.75
CA GLY A 69 -0.24 -20.02 2.98
C GLY A 69 -0.83 -18.62 2.82
N PHE A 70 -1.12 -18.12 1.62
CA PHE A 70 -1.87 -16.89 1.44
C PHE A 70 -3.37 -17.11 1.68
N GLU A 71 -4.03 -16.12 2.27
CA GLU A 71 -5.46 -16.15 2.61
C GLU A 71 -6.34 -15.51 1.52
N ALA A 72 -5.74 -14.68 0.67
CA ALA A 72 -6.44 -13.99 -0.41
C ALA A 72 -5.50 -13.60 -1.55
N VAL A 73 -6.10 -13.21 -2.67
CA VAL A 73 -5.41 -12.70 -3.86
C VAL A 73 -5.91 -11.30 -4.18
N GLU A 74 -5.01 -10.44 -4.60
CA GLU A 74 -5.33 -9.23 -5.33
C GLU A 74 -5.28 -9.53 -6.83
N ALA A 75 -6.40 -9.34 -7.53
CA ALA A 75 -6.49 -9.52 -8.97
C ALA A 75 -6.11 -8.22 -9.71
N GLN A 76 -5.93 -8.32 -11.01
CA GLN A 76 -5.78 -7.18 -11.92
C GLN A 76 -7.04 -7.01 -12.77
N THR A 77 -7.29 -5.79 -13.27
CA THR A 77 -8.42 -5.55 -14.16
C THR A 77 -8.40 -6.48 -15.37
N ILE A 78 -9.51 -7.12 -15.65
CA ILE A 78 -9.74 -7.93 -16.85
C ILE A 78 -10.88 -7.28 -17.65
N THR A 79 -10.62 -7.00 -18.92
CA THR A 79 -11.62 -6.39 -19.83
C THR A 79 -12.47 -7.42 -20.57
N ASP A 80 -11.93 -8.61 -20.78
CA ASP A 80 -12.67 -9.73 -21.36
C ASP A 80 -13.59 -10.37 -20.33
N GLN A 81 -14.88 -10.42 -20.61
CA GLN A 81 -15.87 -10.93 -19.66
C GLN A 81 -15.72 -12.43 -19.41
N HIS A 82 -15.38 -13.21 -20.43
CA HIS A 82 -15.21 -14.66 -20.29
C HIS A 82 -14.00 -14.96 -19.40
N GLU A 83 -12.89 -14.27 -19.61
CA GLU A 83 -11.71 -14.39 -18.75
C GLU A 83 -12.01 -13.96 -17.31
N ALA A 84 -12.80 -12.90 -17.11
CA ALA A 84 -13.19 -12.45 -15.77
C ALA A 84 -14.06 -13.50 -15.04
N GLU A 85 -14.94 -14.21 -15.76
CA GLU A 85 -15.73 -15.31 -15.22
C GLU A 85 -14.89 -16.56 -14.93
N GLU A 86 -13.89 -16.87 -15.78
CA GLU A 86 -12.93 -17.95 -15.53
C GLU A 86 -12.10 -17.70 -14.27
N LEU A 87 -11.63 -16.46 -14.07
CA LEU A 87 -10.91 -16.08 -12.86
C LEU A 87 -11.79 -16.27 -11.62
N LYS A 88 -13.05 -15.82 -11.67
CA LYS A 88 -14.00 -16.04 -10.57
C LYS A 88 -14.18 -17.51 -10.26
N LYS A 89 -14.43 -18.33 -11.27
CA LYS A 89 -14.59 -19.77 -11.15
C LYS A 89 -13.36 -20.41 -10.50
N GLY A 90 -12.17 -20.03 -10.96
CA GLY A 90 -10.91 -20.51 -10.37
C GLY A 90 -10.78 -20.17 -8.89
N ALA A 91 -11.17 -18.95 -8.49
CA ALA A 91 -11.14 -18.54 -7.08
C ALA A 91 -12.14 -19.32 -6.23
N ASP A 92 -13.35 -19.55 -6.73
CA ASP A 92 -14.38 -20.32 -6.05
C ASP A 92 -13.96 -21.79 -5.86
N GLU A 93 -13.40 -22.42 -6.91
CA GLU A 93 -12.89 -23.80 -6.86
C GLU A 93 -11.71 -23.96 -5.91
N ALA A 94 -10.78 -23.01 -5.91
CA ALA A 94 -9.64 -22.98 -5.00
C ALA A 94 -10.03 -22.57 -3.57
N LYS A 95 -11.25 -22.07 -3.37
CA LYS A 95 -11.73 -21.54 -2.08
C LYS A 95 -10.81 -20.45 -1.54
N ILE A 96 -10.34 -19.55 -2.38
CA ILE A 96 -9.55 -18.38 -2.02
C ILE A 96 -10.31 -17.09 -2.34
N ARG A 97 -10.20 -16.10 -1.49
CA ARG A 97 -10.88 -14.82 -1.69
C ARG A 97 -10.09 -13.90 -2.62
N ILE A 98 -10.77 -13.25 -3.56
CA ILE A 98 -10.25 -12.05 -4.21
C ILE A 98 -10.68 -10.87 -3.33
N HIS A 99 -9.72 -10.12 -2.78
CA HIS A 99 -10.02 -9.05 -1.82
C HIS A 99 -9.90 -7.65 -2.41
N SER A 100 -9.21 -7.52 -3.53
CA SER A 100 -8.90 -6.24 -4.19
C SER A 100 -8.67 -6.44 -5.69
N VAL A 101 -8.84 -5.37 -6.46
CA VAL A 101 -8.52 -5.30 -7.88
C VAL A 101 -7.56 -4.14 -8.12
N MET A 102 -6.40 -4.41 -8.68
CA MET A 102 -5.49 -3.37 -9.17
C MET A 102 -5.98 -2.85 -10.52
N ASN A 103 -6.30 -1.57 -10.62
CA ASN A 103 -6.64 -0.95 -11.90
C ASN A 103 -5.42 -0.89 -12.82
N MET A 104 -5.51 -1.43 -14.01
CA MET A 104 -4.39 -1.49 -14.96
C MET A 104 -4.34 -0.30 -15.93
N ALA A 105 -5.40 0.49 -16.02
CA ALA A 105 -5.48 1.62 -16.95
C ALA A 105 -4.67 2.84 -16.50
N HIS A 106 -4.45 3.01 -15.21
CA HIS A 106 -3.90 4.23 -14.63
C HIS A 106 -2.45 4.55 -15.05
N TRP A 107 -1.67 3.54 -15.42
CA TRP A 107 -0.28 3.74 -15.84
C TRP A 107 -0.17 4.45 -17.19
N ALA A 108 -0.96 4.01 -18.17
CA ALA A 108 -0.97 4.61 -19.51
C ALA A 108 -1.91 5.82 -19.60
N ASN A 109 -2.94 5.87 -18.77
CA ASN A 109 -4.02 6.84 -18.86
C ASN A 109 -4.27 7.47 -17.48
N PRO A 110 -3.43 8.44 -17.02
CA PRO A 110 -3.65 9.07 -15.72
C PRO A 110 -4.87 10.00 -15.72
N LEU A 111 -5.66 9.99 -14.64
CA LEU A 111 -6.81 10.90 -14.46
C LEU A 111 -6.42 12.39 -14.43
N SER A 112 -5.13 12.68 -14.22
CA SER A 112 -4.58 14.04 -14.23
C SER A 112 -4.26 14.57 -15.62
N SER A 113 -4.45 13.79 -16.69
CA SER A 113 -4.18 14.22 -18.06
C SER A 113 -5.00 15.46 -18.44
N SER A 114 -4.44 16.31 -19.30
CA SER A 114 -5.15 17.41 -19.96
C SER A 114 -5.90 16.95 -21.21
N ASP A 115 -5.63 15.75 -21.71
CA ASP A 115 -6.31 15.15 -22.86
C ASP A 115 -7.57 14.40 -22.41
N PRO A 116 -8.77 14.88 -22.83
CA PRO A 116 -10.03 14.22 -22.47
C PRO A 116 -10.14 12.77 -22.92
N ALA A 117 -9.50 12.39 -24.04
CA ALA A 117 -9.53 11.02 -24.53
C ALA A 117 -8.71 10.07 -23.63
N VAL A 118 -7.60 10.55 -23.07
CA VAL A 118 -6.81 9.81 -22.06
C VAL A 118 -7.61 9.66 -20.78
N VAL A 119 -8.24 10.73 -20.32
CA VAL A 119 -9.08 10.72 -19.12
C VAL A 119 -10.24 9.75 -19.25
N GLU A 120 -10.94 9.74 -20.40
CA GLU A 120 -12.08 8.81 -20.60
C GLU A 120 -11.63 7.34 -20.58
N LYS A 121 -10.50 7.01 -21.19
CA LYS A 121 -9.92 5.64 -21.11
C LYS A 121 -9.61 5.25 -19.65
N SER A 122 -9.13 6.19 -18.86
CA SER A 122 -8.89 5.96 -17.42
C SER A 122 -10.20 5.69 -16.67
N LEU A 123 -11.22 6.50 -16.92
CA LEU A 123 -12.54 6.35 -16.31
C LEU A 123 -13.19 5.01 -16.71
N GLU A 124 -13.08 4.62 -17.99
CA GLU A 124 -13.57 3.32 -18.47
C GLU A 124 -12.84 2.15 -17.79
N GLY A 125 -11.50 2.22 -17.70
CA GLY A 125 -10.72 1.23 -16.96
C GLY A 125 -11.12 1.13 -15.49
N MET A 126 -11.42 2.24 -14.84
CA MET A 126 -11.92 2.26 -13.47
C MET A 126 -13.33 1.66 -13.34
N ARG A 127 -14.25 1.97 -14.27
CA ARG A 127 -15.59 1.34 -14.30
C ARG A 127 -15.46 -0.18 -14.45
N THR A 128 -14.62 -0.64 -15.37
CA THR A 128 -14.33 -2.07 -15.56
C THR A 128 -13.79 -2.69 -14.28
N SER A 129 -12.81 -2.04 -13.61
CA SER A 129 -12.24 -2.53 -12.35
C SER A 129 -13.28 -2.63 -11.23
N LEU A 130 -14.20 -1.64 -11.13
CA LEU A 130 -15.27 -1.64 -10.15
C LEU A 130 -16.27 -2.79 -10.40
N HIS A 131 -16.61 -3.06 -11.67
CA HIS A 131 -17.46 -4.21 -12.05
C HIS A 131 -16.74 -5.54 -11.82
N ASN A 132 -15.45 -5.67 -12.13
CA ASN A 132 -14.64 -6.84 -11.79
C ASN A 132 -14.65 -7.08 -10.27
N ALA A 133 -14.43 -6.04 -9.48
CA ALA A 133 -14.47 -6.15 -8.02
C ALA A 133 -15.84 -6.68 -7.54
N LYS A 134 -16.94 -6.16 -8.09
CA LYS A 134 -18.28 -6.64 -7.76
C LYS A 134 -18.48 -8.10 -8.14
N LEU A 135 -18.07 -8.49 -9.37
CA LEU A 135 -18.17 -9.86 -9.86
C LEU A 135 -17.41 -10.85 -8.97
N TRP A 136 -16.21 -10.48 -8.54
CA TRP A 136 -15.33 -11.33 -7.75
C TRP A 136 -15.56 -11.25 -6.23
N GLY A 137 -16.47 -10.38 -5.78
CA GLY A 137 -16.71 -10.15 -4.37
C GLY A 137 -15.60 -9.40 -3.65
N ALA A 138 -14.76 -8.70 -4.40
CA ALA A 138 -13.73 -7.81 -3.86
C ALA A 138 -14.34 -6.51 -3.32
N GLU A 139 -13.73 -5.93 -2.31
CA GLU A 139 -14.25 -4.74 -1.62
C GLU A 139 -13.56 -3.45 -2.08
N THR A 140 -12.50 -3.56 -2.88
CA THR A 140 -11.59 -2.44 -3.13
C THR A 140 -11.03 -2.51 -4.55
N VAL A 141 -10.91 -1.33 -5.17
CA VAL A 141 -10.14 -1.13 -6.40
C VAL A 141 -8.99 -0.19 -6.08
N LEU A 142 -7.76 -0.61 -6.37
CA LEU A 142 -6.57 0.23 -6.26
C LEU A 142 -6.50 1.19 -7.45
N LEU A 143 -6.25 2.46 -7.17
CA LEU A 143 -6.08 3.53 -8.15
C LEU A 143 -4.84 4.37 -7.85
N VAL A 144 -3.90 4.44 -8.80
CA VAL A 144 -2.91 5.52 -8.83
C VAL A 144 -3.56 6.74 -9.49
N PRO A 145 -3.84 7.83 -8.76
CA PRO A 145 -4.79 8.85 -9.23
C PRO A 145 -4.22 9.83 -10.24
N ALA A 146 -2.91 10.08 -10.22
CA ALA A 146 -2.32 11.17 -10.98
C ALA A 146 -0.83 10.96 -11.24
N VAL A 147 -0.30 11.75 -12.17
CA VAL A 147 1.14 11.87 -12.43
C VAL A 147 1.50 13.34 -12.50
N VAL A 148 2.56 13.76 -11.81
CA VAL A 148 3.15 15.10 -11.92
C VAL A 148 4.33 15.04 -12.87
N ASN A 149 4.34 15.91 -13.87
CA ASN A 149 5.38 16.00 -14.89
C ASN A 149 5.50 17.45 -15.39
N PRO A 150 6.43 17.78 -16.31
CA PRO A 150 6.59 19.14 -16.81
C PRO A 150 5.32 19.76 -17.45
N GLN A 151 4.37 18.94 -17.91
CA GLN A 151 3.11 19.35 -18.55
C GLN A 151 1.91 19.30 -17.60
N THR A 152 2.08 18.77 -16.39
CA THR A 152 1.02 18.65 -15.38
C THR A 152 1.59 19.02 -14.01
N SER A 153 1.29 20.23 -13.56
CA SER A 153 1.71 20.72 -12.25
C SER A 153 1.06 19.92 -11.11
N TYR A 154 1.62 20.02 -9.91
CA TYR A 154 1.06 19.36 -8.72
C TYR A 154 -0.39 19.77 -8.44
N ARG A 155 -0.70 21.06 -8.59
CA ARG A 155 -2.06 21.60 -8.43
C ARG A 155 -3.02 21.02 -9.47
N GLU A 156 -2.62 20.95 -10.73
CA GLU A 156 -3.45 20.37 -11.79
C GLU A 156 -3.67 18.86 -11.57
N ALA A 157 -2.62 18.14 -11.18
CA ALA A 157 -2.72 16.74 -10.82
C ALA A 157 -3.74 16.51 -9.69
N TRP A 158 -3.69 17.34 -8.65
CA TRP A 158 -4.63 17.31 -7.52
C TRP A 158 -6.06 17.57 -7.97
N THR A 159 -6.30 18.71 -8.61
CA THR A 159 -7.66 19.15 -8.98
C THR A 159 -8.29 18.21 -10.01
N ARG A 160 -7.56 17.91 -11.11
CA ARG A 160 -8.09 17.07 -12.18
C ARG A 160 -8.42 15.66 -11.70
N SER A 161 -7.50 15.02 -10.97
CA SER A 161 -7.74 13.66 -10.51
C SER A 161 -8.92 13.58 -9.53
N GLN A 162 -9.07 14.53 -8.62
CA GLN A 162 -10.24 14.59 -7.73
C GLN A 162 -11.55 14.77 -8.49
N GLU A 163 -11.60 15.66 -9.48
CA GLU A 163 -12.79 15.86 -10.31
C GLU A 163 -13.22 14.56 -11.01
N GLN A 164 -12.27 13.80 -11.53
CA GLN A 164 -12.57 12.53 -12.20
C GLN A 164 -12.98 11.43 -11.23
N ILE A 165 -12.32 11.31 -10.08
CA ILE A 165 -12.70 10.32 -9.05
C ILE A 165 -14.13 10.61 -8.55
N LYS A 166 -14.52 11.87 -8.37
CA LYS A 166 -15.88 12.24 -7.98
C LYS A 166 -16.95 11.71 -8.94
N LYS A 167 -16.65 11.60 -10.24
CA LYS A 167 -17.58 11.02 -11.23
C LYS A 167 -17.79 9.52 -11.04
N LEU A 168 -16.84 8.83 -10.40
CA LEU A 168 -16.89 7.40 -10.14
C LEU A 168 -17.61 7.06 -8.81
N LEU A 169 -17.77 8.04 -7.90
CA LEU A 169 -18.36 7.79 -6.58
C LEU A 169 -19.76 7.18 -6.62
N PRO A 170 -20.69 7.62 -7.49
CA PRO A 170 -22.02 7.00 -7.56
C PRO A 170 -21.95 5.51 -7.88
N LEU A 171 -21.09 5.10 -8.81
CA LEU A 171 -20.90 3.69 -9.17
C LEU A 171 -20.21 2.92 -8.02
N ALA A 172 -19.19 3.51 -7.39
CA ALA A 172 -18.50 2.89 -6.25
C ALA A 172 -19.48 2.62 -5.08
N GLU A 173 -20.37 3.56 -4.80
CA GLU A 173 -21.43 3.44 -3.78
C GLU A 173 -22.46 2.38 -4.15
N GLU A 174 -22.97 2.38 -5.39
CA GLU A 174 -23.92 1.38 -5.90
C GLU A 174 -23.36 -0.03 -5.78
N LEU A 175 -22.11 -0.23 -6.20
CA LEU A 175 -21.44 -1.54 -6.16
C LEU A 175 -20.91 -1.91 -4.78
N LYS A 176 -20.85 -0.95 -3.83
CA LYS A 176 -20.25 -1.06 -2.49
C LYS A 176 -18.78 -1.45 -2.56
N VAL A 177 -18.03 -0.80 -3.46
CA VAL A 177 -16.61 -1.01 -3.70
C VAL A 177 -15.85 0.29 -3.41
N ILE A 178 -14.80 0.20 -2.60
CA ILE A 178 -13.95 1.34 -2.24
C ILE A 178 -12.94 1.62 -3.36
N ILE A 179 -12.83 2.86 -3.77
CA ILE A 179 -11.72 3.37 -4.58
C ILE A 179 -10.59 3.69 -3.62
N ALA A 180 -9.54 2.88 -3.62
CA ALA A 180 -8.40 3.07 -2.73
C ALA A 180 -7.22 3.67 -3.50
N VAL A 181 -6.86 4.89 -3.10
CA VAL A 181 -5.79 5.67 -3.72
C VAL A 181 -4.44 5.21 -3.20
N GLU A 182 -3.52 4.92 -4.12
CA GLU A 182 -2.14 4.57 -3.81
C GLU A 182 -1.17 5.69 -4.18
N GLU A 183 -0.21 5.96 -3.29
CA GLU A 183 0.98 6.74 -3.57
C GLU A 183 2.05 5.85 -4.22
N VAL A 184 2.65 6.37 -5.29
CA VAL A 184 3.75 5.70 -6.00
C VAL A 184 4.82 6.74 -6.40
N TRP A 185 5.89 6.32 -7.06
CA TRP A 185 6.99 7.22 -7.46
C TRP A 185 6.67 8.09 -8.70
N ASN A 186 5.50 8.70 -8.70
CA ASN A 186 4.96 9.57 -9.76
C ASN A 186 4.99 11.07 -9.40
N LYS A 187 5.70 11.44 -8.33
CA LYS A 187 5.85 12.81 -7.82
C LYS A 187 4.55 13.42 -7.30
N PHE A 188 3.60 12.58 -6.88
CA PHE A 188 2.31 12.99 -6.33
C PHE A 188 2.05 12.30 -4.99
N LEU A 189 1.40 12.98 -4.04
CA LEU A 189 1.12 12.51 -2.68
C LEU A 189 2.40 12.11 -1.92
N LEU A 190 3.34 13.05 -1.79
CA LEU A 190 4.69 12.82 -1.27
C LEU A 190 4.80 12.82 0.25
N SER A 191 3.71 13.06 0.97
CA SER A 191 3.69 13.06 2.44
C SER A 191 2.41 12.44 2.99
N PRO A 192 2.44 11.89 4.22
CA PRO A 192 1.26 11.32 4.86
C PRO A 192 0.16 12.37 5.09
N LEU A 193 0.54 13.64 5.28
CA LEU A 193 -0.42 14.73 5.47
C LEU A 193 -1.16 15.05 4.18
N GLU A 194 -0.46 15.03 3.03
CA GLU A 194 -1.09 15.21 1.72
C GLU A 194 -2.03 14.08 1.38
N MET A 195 -1.59 12.81 1.58
CA MET A 195 -2.42 11.65 1.35
C MET A 195 -3.68 11.67 2.21
N ARG A 196 -3.54 11.97 3.51
CA ARG A 196 -4.68 12.14 4.42
C ARG A 196 -5.65 13.20 3.91
N ARG A 197 -5.12 14.40 3.57
CA ARG A 197 -5.93 15.51 3.07
C ARG A 197 -6.63 15.15 1.77
N TYR A 198 -5.91 14.54 0.82
CA TYR A 198 -6.44 14.15 -0.47
C TYR A 198 -7.65 13.22 -0.35
N VAL A 199 -7.55 12.20 0.52
CA VAL A 199 -8.65 11.28 0.80
C VAL A 199 -9.81 11.96 1.53
N ASP A 200 -9.52 12.79 2.54
CA ASP A 200 -10.54 13.46 3.35
C ASP A 200 -11.37 14.48 2.56
N GLU A 201 -10.79 15.14 1.56
CA GLU A 201 -11.48 16.12 0.72
C GLU A 201 -12.63 15.52 -0.12
N PHE A 202 -12.69 14.20 -0.31
CA PHE A 202 -13.84 13.55 -0.95
C PHE A 202 -15.08 13.49 -0.05
N GLN A 203 -14.91 13.54 1.27
CA GLN A 203 -16.00 13.42 2.25
C GLN A 203 -16.90 12.19 1.98
N SER A 204 -16.30 11.09 1.53
CA SER A 204 -16.99 9.86 1.12
C SER A 204 -16.34 8.64 1.75
N PRO A 205 -17.11 7.67 2.26
CA PRO A 205 -16.58 6.42 2.75
C PRO A 205 -16.04 5.52 1.63
N TRP A 206 -16.34 5.86 0.37
CA TRP A 206 -15.95 5.10 -0.82
C TRP A 206 -14.61 5.52 -1.40
N VAL A 207 -13.91 6.49 -0.79
CA VAL A 207 -12.51 6.81 -1.12
C VAL A 207 -11.66 6.62 0.12
N LYS A 208 -10.61 5.81 -0.01
CA LYS A 208 -9.65 5.51 1.07
C LYS A 208 -8.23 5.43 0.51
N SER A 209 -7.26 5.14 1.38
CA SER A 209 -5.88 4.88 1.00
C SER A 209 -5.66 3.39 0.75
N TYR A 210 -5.00 3.05 -0.34
CA TYR A 210 -4.23 1.82 -0.50
C TYR A 210 -2.80 2.17 -0.12
N PHE A 211 -2.33 1.72 1.01
CA PHE A 211 -1.03 2.13 1.56
C PHE A 211 0.07 1.15 1.17
N ASP A 212 1.13 1.63 0.53
CA ASP A 212 2.31 0.81 0.23
C ASP A 212 3.44 1.11 1.20
N VAL A 213 3.87 0.09 1.95
CA VAL A 213 4.93 0.21 2.97
C VAL A 213 6.28 0.57 2.34
N GLY A 214 6.57 0.06 1.13
CA GLY A 214 7.84 0.28 0.45
C GLY A 214 7.92 1.60 -0.32
N ASN A 215 6.83 2.01 -0.98
CA ASN A 215 6.84 3.23 -1.80
C ASN A 215 7.21 4.48 -1.00
N VAL A 216 6.75 4.57 0.24
CA VAL A 216 6.96 5.74 1.09
C VAL A 216 8.37 5.86 1.68
N VAL A 217 9.17 4.80 1.65
CA VAL A 217 10.53 4.79 2.23
C VAL A 217 11.47 5.82 1.59
N LEU A 218 11.22 6.17 0.32
CA LEU A 218 11.98 7.19 -0.37
C LEU A 218 11.77 8.59 0.24
N TYR A 219 10.57 8.86 0.78
CA TYR A 219 10.14 10.19 1.23
C TYR A 219 9.87 10.27 2.75
N GLY A 220 9.91 9.14 3.47
CA GLY A 220 9.58 9.14 4.89
C GLY A 220 9.74 7.77 5.55
N TYR A 221 8.95 7.55 6.57
CA TYR A 221 8.98 6.33 7.38
C TYR A 221 7.58 5.68 7.39
N PRO A 222 7.45 4.41 6.99
CA PRO A 222 6.15 3.74 6.87
C PRO A 222 5.31 3.81 8.15
N GLN A 223 5.91 3.66 9.32
CA GLN A 223 5.21 3.70 10.61
C GLN A 223 4.57 5.07 10.90
N ASP A 224 5.16 6.17 10.42
CA ASP A 224 4.58 7.52 10.54
C ASP A 224 3.36 7.66 9.61
N TRP A 225 3.47 7.18 8.38
CA TRP A 225 2.37 7.15 7.42
C TRP A 225 1.20 6.36 7.96
N ILE A 226 1.43 5.14 8.49
CA ILE A 226 0.38 4.28 9.06
C ILE A 226 -0.37 5.01 10.18
N ARG A 227 0.35 5.63 11.13
CA ARG A 227 -0.28 6.37 12.24
C ARG A 227 -1.05 7.59 11.76
N THR A 228 -0.53 8.31 10.77
CA THR A 228 -1.19 9.50 10.20
C THR A 228 -2.45 9.16 9.41
N LEU A 229 -2.43 8.08 8.63
CA LEU A 229 -3.56 7.62 7.83
C LEU A 229 -4.63 6.93 8.68
N GLY A 230 -4.24 6.11 9.63
CA GLY A 230 -5.15 5.44 10.57
C GLY A 230 -6.26 4.67 9.84
N LYS A 231 -7.51 4.94 10.19
CA LYS A 231 -8.70 4.26 9.62
C LYS A 231 -8.97 4.55 8.13
N ARG A 232 -8.18 5.42 7.52
CA ARG A 232 -8.23 5.68 6.08
C ARG A 232 -7.58 4.59 5.26
N ILE A 233 -6.74 3.76 5.86
CA ILE A 233 -6.13 2.61 5.19
C ILE A 233 -7.19 1.55 4.92
N ALA A 234 -7.47 1.29 3.66
CA ALA A 234 -8.35 0.20 3.23
C ALA A 234 -7.60 -1.11 3.04
N LYS A 235 -6.46 -1.04 2.39
CA LYS A 235 -5.59 -2.18 2.04
C LYS A 235 -4.13 -1.74 2.12
N VAL A 236 -3.23 -2.73 2.15
CA VAL A 236 -1.78 -2.50 2.27
C VAL A 236 -1.05 -3.32 1.22
N HIS A 237 -0.06 -2.70 0.55
CA HIS A 237 0.98 -3.38 -0.19
C HIS A 237 2.25 -3.56 0.65
N LEU A 238 2.89 -4.69 0.49
CA LEU A 238 4.14 -5.05 1.15
C LEU A 238 5.24 -5.19 0.11
N LYS A 239 6.18 -4.29 0.17
CA LYS A 239 7.46 -4.29 -0.55
C LYS A 239 8.57 -4.00 0.44
N ASP A 240 9.80 -4.28 0.07
CA ASP A 240 10.94 -3.83 0.85
C ASP A 240 11.96 -3.09 -0.03
N PHE A 241 12.66 -2.16 0.57
CA PHE A 241 13.45 -1.17 -0.10
C PHE A 241 14.81 -1.06 0.59
N LYS A 242 15.88 -1.10 -0.21
CA LYS A 242 17.24 -0.96 0.29
C LYS A 242 17.95 0.20 -0.35
N ARG A 243 18.54 1.07 0.49
CA ARG A 243 19.45 2.13 0.07
C ARG A 243 20.88 1.61 0.06
N SER A 244 21.70 2.08 -0.88
CA SER A 244 23.11 1.81 -0.98
C SER A 244 23.84 3.05 -1.49
N GLU A 245 25.17 3.04 -1.46
CA GLU A 245 25.99 4.14 -2.03
C GLU A 245 25.74 4.35 -3.52
N ASP A 246 25.40 3.27 -4.24
CA ASP A 246 25.11 3.29 -5.68
C ASP A 246 23.65 3.62 -6.01
N GLY A 247 22.83 3.99 -5.00
CA GLY A 247 21.41 4.32 -5.18
C GLY A 247 20.48 3.47 -4.32
N TYR A 248 19.36 3.01 -4.88
CA TYR A 248 18.35 2.22 -4.17
C TYR A 248 17.80 1.10 -5.06
N ARG A 249 17.26 0.06 -4.41
CA ARG A 249 16.64 -1.07 -5.11
C ARG A 249 15.55 -1.72 -4.30
N TRP A 250 14.60 -2.34 -4.99
CA TRP A 250 13.65 -3.26 -4.40
C TRP A 250 14.33 -4.57 -4.05
N VAL A 251 14.02 -5.10 -2.88
CA VAL A 251 14.55 -6.36 -2.37
C VAL A 251 13.43 -7.21 -1.80
N ASN A 252 13.70 -8.46 -1.44
CA ASN A 252 12.70 -9.30 -0.80
C ASN A 252 12.42 -8.81 0.63
N LEU A 253 11.23 -9.12 1.17
CA LEU A 253 10.80 -8.68 2.50
C LEU A 253 11.83 -9.07 3.57
N GLY A 254 12.23 -8.10 4.38
CA GLY A 254 13.22 -8.24 5.44
C GLY A 254 14.68 -8.16 4.99
N GLU A 255 14.95 -7.87 3.71
CA GLU A 255 16.29 -7.66 3.18
C GLU A 255 16.62 -6.18 2.97
N GLY A 256 15.64 -5.30 3.18
CA GLY A 256 15.73 -3.85 3.05
C GLY A 256 15.99 -3.11 4.35
N ASP A 257 15.64 -1.83 4.31
CA ASP A 257 15.87 -0.88 5.39
C ASP A 257 14.59 -0.57 6.20
N ILE A 258 13.49 -1.29 5.93
CA ILE A 258 12.22 -1.09 6.64
C ILE A 258 12.33 -1.67 8.05
N ASP A 259 12.01 -0.85 9.06
CA ASP A 259 11.86 -1.29 10.45
C ASP A 259 10.51 -2.02 10.63
N TRP A 260 10.50 -3.31 10.26
CA TRP A 260 9.29 -4.15 10.34
C TRP A 260 8.68 -4.25 11.74
N PRO A 261 9.46 -4.34 12.84
CA PRO A 261 8.93 -4.24 14.19
C PRO A 261 8.11 -2.96 14.43
N GLU A 262 8.61 -1.79 14.02
CA GLU A 262 7.89 -0.52 14.15
C GLU A 262 6.69 -0.42 13.19
N VAL A 263 6.78 -0.97 11.97
CA VAL A 263 5.64 -1.08 11.04
C VAL A 263 4.52 -1.91 11.65
N ARG A 264 4.85 -3.09 12.21
CA ARG A 264 3.88 -3.96 12.88
C ARG A 264 3.22 -3.26 14.06
N LYS A 265 4.02 -2.57 14.89
CA LYS A 265 3.50 -1.78 16.02
C LYS A 265 2.55 -0.67 15.53
N ALA A 266 2.91 0.05 14.46
CA ALA A 266 2.05 1.09 13.90
C ALA A 266 0.72 0.54 13.39
N PHE A 267 0.68 -0.64 12.75
CA PHE A 267 -0.57 -1.30 12.39
C PHE A 267 -1.43 -1.64 13.62
N ALA A 268 -0.80 -2.12 14.70
CA ALA A 268 -1.49 -2.40 15.96
C ALA A 268 -2.02 -1.11 16.60
N ASP A 269 -1.24 -0.03 16.61
CA ASP A 269 -1.62 1.29 17.17
C ASP A 269 -2.90 1.85 16.51
N VAL A 270 -3.07 1.62 15.20
CA VAL A 270 -4.26 2.08 14.45
C VAL A 270 -5.38 1.04 14.34
N GLY A 271 -5.16 -0.16 14.86
CA GLY A 271 -6.12 -1.26 14.84
C GLY A 271 -6.37 -1.81 13.42
N TYR A 272 -5.36 -1.84 12.55
CA TYR A 272 -5.50 -2.38 11.21
C TYR A 272 -5.61 -3.91 11.22
N THR A 273 -6.66 -4.45 10.62
CA THR A 273 -6.95 -5.89 10.51
C THR A 273 -7.33 -6.31 9.08
N GLY A 274 -6.99 -5.46 8.12
CA GLY A 274 -7.26 -5.69 6.70
C GLY A 274 -6.28 -6.67 6.03
N TYR A 275 -6.29 -6.68 4.70
CA TYR A 275 -5.35 -7.47 3.92
C TYR A 275 -4.04 -6.71 3.68
N ALA A 276 -2.93 -7.42 3.82
CA ALA A 276 -1.60 -6.97 3.43
C ALA A 276 -1.10 -7.86 2.29
N THR A 277 -1.03 -7.29 1.10
CA THR A 277 -0.72 -7.96 -0.15
C THR A 277 0.76 -7.83 -0.48
N THR A 278 1.44 -8.94 -0.70
CA THR A 278 2.81 -8.89 -1.24
C THR A 278 2.79 -8.46 -2.70
N GLU A 279 3.61 -7.47 -3.03
CA GLU A 279 3.82 -6.96 -4.39
C GLU A 279 5.32 -6.98 -4.72
N LEU A 280 5.78 -8.14 -5.18
CA LEU A 280 7.17 -8.45 -5.47
C LEU A 280 7.27 -9.11 -6.87
N PRO A 281 8.47 -9.33 -7.41
CA PRO A 281 8.63 -10.20 -8.58
C PRO A 281 7.98 -11.56 -8.36
N GLY A 282 7.41 -12.14 -9.41
CA GLY A 282 6.86 -13.49 -9.38
C GLY A 282 7.94 -14.56 -9.25
N GLY A 283 7.54 -15.78 -8.86
CA GLY A 283 8.45 -16.90 -8.73
C GLY A 283 7.73 -18.25 -8.66
N ASP A 284 8.51 -19.29 -8.42
CA ASP A 284 8.03 -20.63 -8.22
C ASP A 284 7.39 -20.85 -6.83
N GLU A 285 6.91 -22.06 -6.57
CA GLU A 285 6.30 -22.41 -5.29
C GLU A 285 7.23 -22.17 -4.10
N ALA A 286 8.52 -22.52 -4.23
CA ALA A 286 9.49 -22.37 -3.15
C ALA A 286 9.68 -20.89 -2.78
N TYR A 287 9.81 -20.04 -3.78
CA TYR A 287 9.89 -18.60 -3.59
C TYR A 287 8.60 -18.02 -2.95
N LEU A 288 7.43 -18.37 -3.47
CA LEU A 288 6.15 -17.91 -2.92
C LEU A 288 5.95 -18.35 -1.47
N ARG A 289 6.39 -19.54 -1.12
CA ARG A 289 6.37 -20.07 0.26
C ARG A 289 7.31 -19.27 1.16
N ASP A 290 8.53 -18.97 0.72
CA ASP A 290 9.46 -18.10 1.47
C ASP A 290 8.85 -16.71 1.70
N VAL A 291 8.29 -16.08 0.66
CA VAL A 291 7.62 -14.78 0.79
C VAL A 291 6.46 -14.84 1.80
N SER A 292 5.63 -15.88 1.73
CA SER A 292 4.52 -16.07 2.68
C SER A 292 5.02 -16.19 4.13
N GLN A 293 6.10 -16.95 4.37
CA GLN A 293 6.73 -17.08 5.69
C GLN A 293 7.39 -15.78 6.18
N ARG A 294 7.94 -14.99 5.27
CA ARG A 294 8.47 -13.64 5.62
C ARG A 294 7.35 -12.73 6.12
N VAL A 295 6.17 -12.75 5.50
CA VAL A 295 4.99 -12.02 6.00
C VAL A 295 4.61 -12.50 7.40
N ASP A 296 4.61 -13.82 7.66
CA ASP A 296 4.31 -14.36 8.98
C ASP A 296 5.26 -13.81 10.04
N ARG A 297 6.57 -13.80 9.78
CA ARG A 297 7.57 -13.29 10.74
C ARG A 297 7.54 -11.77 10.90
N LEU A 298 7.51 -11.03 9.79
CA LEU A 298 7.74 -9.57 9.79
C LEU A 298 6.47 -8.79 10.13
N VAL A 299 5.32 -9.21 9.59
CA VAL A 299 4.07 -8.47 9.69
C VAL A 299 3.13 -9.08 10.74
N LEU A 300 3.03 -10.40 10.80
CA LEU A 300 2.12 -11.07 11.73
C LEU A 300 2.77 -11.41 13.08
N GLY A 301 4.10 -11.44 13.15
CA GLY A 301 4.85 -11.73 14.38
C GLY A 301 4.71 -13.19 14.85
N LYS A 302 4.60 -14.13 13.89
CA LYS A 302 4.48 -15.57 14.12
C LYS A 302 5.84 -16.26 14.06
#